data_2fa91cd485a64c20aeb6849897d83d7b
#
_entry.id   2fa91cd485a64c20aeb6849897d83d7b
#
_cell.length_a   1.000
_cell.length_b   1.000
_cell.length_c   1.000
_cell.angle_alpha   90.00
_cell.angle_beta   90.00
_cell.angle_gamma   90.00
#
_symmetry.space_group_name_H-M   'P 1'
#
loop_
_entity.id
_entity.type
_entity.pdbx_description
1 polymer ?
#
loop_
_entity_poly.entity_id
_entity_poly.type
_entity_poly.pdbx_seq_one_letter_code
_entity_poly.pdbx_strand_id
1 'polypeptide(L)'
;MAKLDETYFKIEPSGRDLKNIEDVIGSDEQILWSGKPKKRAFLINAFTKMLPIALIWLLFDGAFIGLMIGTMDEIPASVKIFMAVFFLFHLMPVWIWLSNVLTANRQHENLEYAFTNKRIIIKSGIIGIDFKNIYYSEIDSVNLRVGLVDRIEKVGDIYIKSIGGANVLYDLENPYTLTEKLQKIVVDIKTDIQFPNNLRPAENDGYSTKYTYRD
;
A
#
# COMPACT_ATOMS: atom_id res chain seq x y z
N MET A 1 -24.18 33.34 3.89
CA MET A 1 -23.61 32.49 2.82
C MET A 1 -22.31 33.14 2.37
N ALA A 2 -21.16 32.59 2.71
CA ALA A 2 -19.90 33.06 2.13
C ALA A 2 -19.93 32.79 0.64
N LYS A 3 -19.73 33.82 -0.19
CA LYS A 3 -19.52 33.63 -1.63
C LYS A 3 -18.25 32.78 -1.76
N LEU A 4 -18.37 31.61 -2.40
CA LEU A 4 -17.22 30.88 -2.90
C LEU A 4 -16.51 31.81 -3.88
N ASP A 5 -15.36 32.29 -3.50
CA ASP A 5 -14.55 33.21 -4.28
C ASP A 5 -14.04 32.46 -5.53
N GLU A 6 -14.09 33.09 -6.69
CA GLU A 6 -13.57 32.52 -7.95
C GLU A 6 -12.07 32.17 -7.85
N THR A 7 -11.36 32.74 -6.88
CA THR A 7 -9.94 32.41 -6.57
C THR A 7 -9.76 30.99 -6.04
N TYR A 8 -10.82 30.32 -5.54
CA TYR A 8 -10.70 28.97 -4.99
C TYR A 8 -10.22 27.93 -6.01
N PHE A 9 -10.55 28.15 -7.28
CA PHE A 9 -10.17 27.27 -8.39
C PHE A 9 -9.33 27.98 -9.45
N LYS A 10 -8.63 29.07 -9.09
CA LYS A 10 -7.68 29.69 -10.00
C LYS A 10 -6.45 28.79 -10.15
N ILE A 11 -6.46 27.98 -11.21
CA ILE A 11 -5.43 27.01 -11.52
C ILE A 11 -4.45 27.66 -12.50
N GLU A 12 -3.21 27.87 -12.09
CA GLU A 12 -2.13 28.19 -13.02
C GLU A 12 -1.57 26.88 -13.58
N PRO A 13 -1.31 26.79 -14.92
CA PRO A 13 -0.71 25.60 -15.49
C PRO A 13 0.66 25.36 -14.85
N SER A 14 0.78 24.32 -14.03
CA SER A 14 2.06 23.89 -13.50
C SER A 14 2.70 22.96 -14.52
N GLY A 15 3.86 23.31 -15.09
CA GLY A 15 4.66 22.41 -15.90
C GLY A 15 5.36 21.31 -15.09
N ARG A 16 4.80 20.92 -13.92
CA ARG A 16 5.36 19.92 -13.03
C ARG A 16 5.07 18.52 -13.56
N ASP A 17 6.11 17.71 -13.62
CA ASP A 17 5.99 16.28 -13.88
C ASP A 17 5.52 15.62 -12.56
N LEU A 18 4.22 15.33 -12.46
CA LEU A 18 3.57 14.81 -11.23
C LEU A 18 4.07 13.40 -10.88
N LYS A 19 5.36 13.26 -10.59
CA LYS A 19 5.99 11.96 -10.26
C LYS A 19 6.37 11.83 -8.80
N ASN A 20 6.50 12.92 -8.08
CA ASN A 20 7.00 12.92 -6.71
C ASN A 20 5.89 13.28 -5.72
N ILE A 21 6.05 12.83 -4.47
CA ILE A 21 5.11 13.18 -3.40
C ILE A 21 5.08 14.69 -3.17
N GLU A 22 6.22 15.36 -3.31
CA GLU A 22 6.38 16.80 -3.16
C GLU A 22 5.49 17.61 -4.12
N ASP A 23 5.18 17.03 -5.29
CA ASP A 23 4.35 17.70 -6.31
C ASP A 23 2.86 17.74 -5.94
N VAL A 24 2.42 16.86 -5.03
CA VAL A 24 1.00 16.75 -4.59
C VAL A 24 0.75 17.37 -3.21
N ILE A 25 1.79 17.94 -2.59
CA ILE A 25 1.69 18.59 -1.27
C ILE A 25 1.15 20.01 -1.42
N GLY A 26 0.20 20.36 -0.55
CA GLY A 26 -0.33 21.73 -0.47
C GLY A 26 0.71 22.73 0.06
N SER A 27 0.55 24.00 -0.28
CA SER A 27 1.47 25.08 0.14
C SER A 27 1.60 25.24 1.67
N ASP A 28 0.59 24.79 2.42
CA ASP A 28 0.51 24.81 3.88
C ASP A 28 0.67 23.41 4.51
N GLU A 29 1.19 22.45 3.74
CA GLU A 29 1.41 21.08 4.14
C GLU A 29 2.91 20.77 4.22
N GLN A 30 3.33 20.10 5.30
CA GLN A 30 4.73 19.75 5.56
C GLN A 30 4.88 18.25 5.73
N ILE A 31 5.91 17.68 5.09
CA ILE A 31 6.29 16.28 5.31
C ILE A 31 6.98 16.17 6.67
N LEU A 32 6.42 15.33 7.54
CA LEU A 32 7.00 15.00 8.85
C LEU A 32 7.92 13.79 8.75
N TRP A 33 7.59 12.87 7.85
CA TRP A 33 8.36 11.67 7.57
C TRP A 33 8.04 11.15 6.17
N SER A 34 9.05 10.65 5.48
CA SER A 34 8.89 9.91 4.22
C SER A 34 9.76 8.66 4.22
N GLY A 35 9.33 7.63 3.50
CA GLY A 35 10.07 6.39 3.41
C GLY A 35 9.50 5.44 2.36
N LYS A 36 10.32 4.45 2.02
CA LYS A 36 9.98 3.35 1.10
C LYS A 36 10.04 2.02 1.84
N PRO A 37 9.33 0.99 1.35
CA PRO A 37 9.55 -0.37 1.83
C PRO A 37 11.02 -0.77 1.70
N LYS A 38 11.52 -1.59 2.63
CA LYS A 38 12.82 -2.19 2.48
C LYS A 38 12.82 -3.15 1.28
N LYS A 39 13.59 -2.81 0.24
CA LYS A 39 13.56 -3.50 -1.06
C LYS A 39 13.68 -5.02 -0.91
N ARG A 40 14.63 -5.49 -0.10
CA ARG A 40 14.88 -6.92 0.07
C ARG A 40 13.68 -7.64 0.69
N ALA A 41 13.08 -7.08 1.75
CA ALA A 41 11.89 -7.63 2.39
C ALA A 41 10.72 -7.70 1.42
N PHE A 42 10.47 -6.59 0.72
CA PHE A 42 9.39 -6.47 -0.27
C PHE A 42 9.49 -7.52 -1.38
N LEU A 43 10.68 -7.72 -1.95
CA LEU A 43 10.89 -8.72 -3.02
C LEU A 43 10.75 -10.16 -2.49
N ILE A 44 11.28 -10.47 -1.28
CA ILE A 44 11.11 -11.77 -0.66
C ILE A 44 9.64 -12.05 -0.36
N ASN A 45 8.90 -11.07 0.18
CA ASN A 45 7.47 -11.19 0.45
C ASN A 45 6.67 -11.38 -0.85
N ALA A 46 6.97 -10.66 -1.92
CA ALA A 46 6.35 -10.86 -3.24
C ALA A 46 6.57 -12.27 -3.79
N PHE A 47 7.77 -12.83 -3.59
CA PHE A 47 8.10 -14.20 -4.01
C PHE A 47 7.41 -15.25 -3.14
N THR A 48 7.48 -15.13 -1.80
CA THR A 48 7.08 -16.19 -0.88
C THR A 48 5.57 -16.25 -0.63
N LYS A 49 4.86 -15.13 -0.71
CA LYS A 49 3.45 -15.01 -0.33
C LYS A 49 2.51 -15.99 -1.06
N MET A 50 2.68 -16.14 -2.37
CA MET A 50 1.84 -17.02 -3.20
C MET A 50 2.55 -18.31 -3.62
N LEU A 51 3.84 -18.44 -3.28
CA LEU A 51 4.66 -19.59 -3.65
C LEU A 51 4.05 -20.95 -3.24
N PRO A 52 3.54 -21.16 -2.00
CA PRO A 52 2.98 -22.44 -1.62
C PRO A 52 1.81 -22.87 -2.52
N ILE A 53 0.93 -21.92 -2.86
CA ILE A 53 -0.21 -22.16 -3.74
C ILE A 53 0.29 -22.49 -5.15
N ALA A 54 1.20 -21.69 -5.70
CA ALA A 54 1.77 -21.89 -7.01
C ALA A 54 2.47 -23.27 -7.14
N LEU A 55 3.20 -23.69 -6.09
CA LEU A 55 3.87 -24.99 -6.04
C LEU A 55 2.88 -26.16 -6.05
N ILE A 56 1.79 -26.09 -5.27
CA ILE A 56 0.75 -27.14 -5.25
C ILE A 56 0.17 -27.30 -6.65
N TRP A 57 -0.18 -26.21 -7.33
CA TRP A 57 -0.71 -26.24 -8.70
C TRP A 57 0.30 -26.80 -9.70
N LEU A 58 1.54 -26.32 -9.63
CA LEU A 58 2.62 -26.77 -10.51
C LEU A 58 2.92 -28.27 -10.37
N LEU A 59 2.92 -28.77 -9.13
CA LEU A 59 3.16 -30.20 -8.87
C LEU A 59 1.98 -31.05 -9.36
N PHE A 60 0.75 -30.61 -9.10
CA PHE A 60 -0.45 -31.32 -9.53
C PHE A 60 -0.53 -31.40 -11.06
N ASP A 61 -0.45 -30.25 -11.76
CA ASP A 61 -0.53 -30.19 -13.21
C ASP A 61 0.68 -30.84 -13.87
N GLY A 62 1.87 -30.65 -13.31
CA GLY A 62 3.09 -31.28 -13.79
C GLY A 62 3.04 -32.81 -13.70
N ALA A 63 2.54 -33.35 -12.59
CA ALA A 63 2.33 -34.81 -12.45
C ALA A 63 1.31 -35.33 -13.45
N PHE A 64 0.19 -34.62 -13.63
CA PHE A 64 -0.87 -35.00 -14.56
C PHE A 64 -0.34 -34.98 -16.02
N ILE A 65 0.31 -33.91 -16.44
CA ILE A 65 0.92 -33.78 -17.78
C ILE A 65 1.98 -34.86 -17.95
N GLY A 66 2.83 -35.14 -16.96
CA GLY A 66 3.85 -36.17 -17.01
C GLY A 66 3.28 -37.56 -17.24
N LEU A 67 2.18 -37.92 -16.56
CA LEU A 67 1.48 -39.19 -16.77
C LEU A 67 0.89 -39.29 -18.18
N MET A 68 0.44 -38.17 -18.75
CA MET A 68 -0.16 -38.16 -20.09
C MET A 68 0.84 -38.18 -21.25
N ILE A 69 2.07 -37.73 -21.01
CA ILE A 69 3.10 -37.71 -22.11
C ILE A 69 3.25 -39.08 -22.74
N GLY A 70 3.20 -40.16 -21.94
CA GLY A 70 3.33 -41.54 -22.41
C GLY A 70 2.20 -42.01 -23.35
N THR A 71 1.05 -41.33 -23.37
CA THR A 71 -0.13 -41.67 -24.17
C THR A 71 -0.45 -40.61 -25.23
N MET A 72 0.40 -39.61 -25.38
CA MET A 72 0.14 -38.44 -26.24
C MET A 72 -0.05 -38.82 -27.72
N ASP A 73 0.64 -39.83 -28.21
CA ASP A 73 0.55 -40.22 -29.62
C ASP A 73 -0.80 -40.83 -29.99
N GLU A 74 -1.50 -41.42 -29.03
CA GLU A 74 -2.82 -42.03 -29.19
C GLU A 74 -3.98 -41.02 -29.10
N ILE A 75 -3.69 -39.79 -28.60
CA ILE A 75 -4.70 -38.76 -28.35
C ILE A 75 -4.97 -37.97 -29.64
N PRO A 76 -6.25 -37.77 -30.02
CA PRO A 76 -6.62 -36.92 -31.16
C PRO A 76 -6.14 -35.48 -30.98
N ALA A 77 -5.78 -34.80 -32.08
CA ALA A 77 -5.29 -33.42 -32.05
C ALA A 77 -6.27 -32.43 -31.38
N SER A 78 -7.59 -32.63 -31.58
CA SER A 78 -8.62 -31.82 -30.94
C SER A 78 -8.57 -31.88 -29.40
N VAL A 79 -8.31 -33.05 -28.84
CA VAL A 79 -8.19 -33.28 -27.40
C VAL A 79 -6.90 -32.64 -26.88
N LYS A 80 -5.78 -32.75 -27.61
CA LYS A 80 -4.52 -32.09 -27.26
C LYS A 80 -4.69 -30.57 -27.16
N ILE A 81 -5.39 -29.98 -28.15
CA ILE A 81 -5.67 -28.54 -28.16
C ILE A 81 -6.56 -28.13 -26.93
N PHE A 82 -7.63 -28.90 -26.72
CA PHE A 82 -8.49 -28.67 -25.56
C PHE A 82 -7.71 -28.69 -24.24
N MET A 83 -6.85 -29.68 -24.06
CA MET A 83 -6.02 -29.82 -22.87
C MET A 83 -5.01 -28.68 -22.74
N ALA A 84 -4.36 -28.26 -23.81
CA ALA A 84 -3.45 -27.11 -23.76
C ALA A 84 -4.16 -25.84 -23.31
N VAL A 85 -5.37 -25.60 -23.83
CA VAL A 85 -6.20 -24.46 -23.39
C VAL A 85 -6.64 -24.62 -21.93
N PHE A 86 -7.06 -25.82 -21.54
CA PHE A 86 -7.44 -26.09 -20.14
C PHE A 86 -6.29 -25.78 -19.17
N PHE A 87 -5.08 -26.31 -19.41
CA PHE A 87 -3.93 -26.08 -18.54
C PHE A 87 -3.46 -24.63 -18.54
N LEU A 88 -3.60 -23.93 -19.67
CA LEU A 88 -3.31 -22.50 -19.71
C LEU A 88 -4.13 -21.73 -18.67
N PHE A 89 -5.42 -22.03 -18.55
CA PHE A 89 -6.30 -21.41 -17.57
C PHE A 89 -6.17 -22.03 -16.17
N HIS A 90 -5.99 -23.34 -16.07
CA HIS A 90 -5.87 -24.03 -14.79
C HIS A 90 -4.62 -23.60 -14.01
N LEU A 91 -3.54 -23.26 -14.70
CA LEU A 91 -2.31 -22.70 -14.13
C LEU A 91 -2.44 -21.22 -13.69
N MET A 92 -3.65 -20.64 -13.64
CA MET A 92 -3.85 -19.25 -13.27
C MET A 92 -3.16 -18.85 -11.93
N PRO A 93 -3.17 -19.65 -10.85
CA PRO A 93 -2.44 -19.33 -9.63
C PRO A 93 -0.93 -19.18 -9.85
N VAL A 94 -0.34 -19.96 -10.75
CA VAL A 94 1.08 -19.88 -11.13
C VAL A 94 1.34 -18.58 -11.90
N TRP A 95 0.46 -18.23 -12.84
CA TRP A 95 0.56 -16.98 -13.59
C TRP A 95 0.46 -15.74 -12.70
N ILE A 96 -0.45 -15.76 -11.72
CA ILE A 96 -0.60 -14.68 -10.73
C ILE A 96 0.69 -14.55 -9.90
N TRP A 97 1.22 -15.67 -9.40
CA TRP A 97 2.49 -15.67 -8.66
C TRP A 97 3.64 -15.12 -9.51
N LEU A 98 3.80 -15.62 -10.74
CA LEU A 98 4.86 -15.19 -11.66
C LEU A 98 4.74 -13.69 -11.98
N SER A 99 3.53 -13.21 -12.26
CA SER A 99 3.26 -11.80 -12.52
C SER A 99 3.66 -10.92 -11.31
N ASN A 100 3.30 -11.32 -10.09
CA ASN A 100 3.69 -10.61 -8.87
C ASN A 100 5.21 -10.55 -8.71
N VAL A 101 5.92 -11.64 -8.96
CA VAL A 101 7.39 -11.68 -8.87
C VAL A 101 8.04 -10.78 -9.92
N LEU A 102 7.59 -10.86 -11.17
CA LEU A 102 8.16 -10.08 -12.27
C LEU A 102 7.90 -8.58 -12.13
N THR A 103 6.76 -8.19 -11.56
CA THR A 103 6.40 -6.78 -11.39
C THR A 103 6.86 -6.18 -10.06
N ALA A 104 7.29 -7.00 -9.09
CA ALA A 104 7.63 -6.57 -7.74
C ALA A 104 8.69 -5.46 -7.69
N ASN A 105 9.75 -5.56 -8.51
CA ASN A 105 10.78 -4.52 -8.53
C ASN A 105 10.22 -3.17 -8.99
N ARG A 106 9.38 -3.17 -10.01
CA ARG A 106 8.76 -1.94 -10.54
C ARG A 106 7.73 -1.36 -9.57
N GLN A 107 6.96 -2.23 -8.89
CA GLN A 107 6.06 -1.80 -7.82
C GLN A 107 6.84 -1.13 -6.69
N HIS A 108 7.95 -1.72 -6.26
CA HIS A 108 8.80 -1.16 -5.22
C HIS A 108 9.38 0.21 -5.60
N GLU A 109 9.83 0.40 -6.84
CA GLU A 109 10.39 1.68 -7.30
C GLU A 109 9.38 2.83 -7.20
N ASN A 110 8.11 2.55 -7.48
CA ASN A 110 7.03 3.52 -7.44
C ASN A 110 6.33 3.62 -6.08
N LEU A 111 6.63 2.70 -5.13
CA LEU A 111 5.99 2.69 -3.83
C LEU A 111 6.75 3.57 -2.84
N GLU A 112 6.07 4.58 -2.34
CA GLU A 112 6.59 5.54 -1.38
C GLU A 112 5.49 6.04 -0.45
N TYR A 113 5.85 6.29 0.80
CA TYR A 113 4.94 6.75 1.83
C TYR A 113 5.41 8.09 2.38
N ALA A 114 4.49 9.00 2.65
CA ALA A 114 4.77 10.21 3.40
C ALA A 114 3.71 10.46 4.47
N PHE A 115 4.17 10.86 5.65
CA PHE A 115 3.34 11.37 6.73
C PHE A 115 3.53 12.87 6.76
N THR A 116 2.44 13.60 6.52
CA THR A 116 2.43 15.05 6.57
C THR A 116 1.78 15.53 7.88
N ASN A 117 1.70 16.83 8.07
CA ASN A 117 0.94 17.41 9.17
C ASN A 117 -0.59 17.31 9.00
N LYS A 118 -1.10 16.76 7.88
CA LYS A 118 -2.55 16.67 7.60
C LYS A 118 -3.02 15.27 7.27
N ARG A 119 -2.22 14.49 6.56
CA ARG A 119 -2.62 13.21 5.96
C ARG A 119 -1.42 12.29 5.74
N ILE A 120 -1.74 11.04 5.46
CA ILE A 120 -0.79 10.06 4.93
C ILE A 120 -0.97 10.05 3.42
N ILE A 121 0.14 10.10 2.69
CA ILE A 121 0.18 9.99 1.24
C ILE A 121 0.86 8.68 0.90
N ILE A 122 0.19 7.86 0.09
CA ILE A 122 0.73 6.61 -0.47
C ILE A 122 0.86 6.82 -1.97
N LYS A 123 2.08 6.83 -2.46
CA LYS A 123 2.39 6.80 -3.88
C LYS A 123 2.60 5.35 -4.28
N SER A 124 1.99 4.91 -5.36
CA SER A 124 2.08 3.54 -5.87
C SER A 124 1.86 3.49 -7.36
N GLY A 125 2.03 2.30 -7.96
CA GLY A 125 1.73 2.05 -9.36
C GLY A 125 2.72 1.13 -10.05
N ILE A 126 2.30 0.49 -11.14
CA ILE A 126 3.15 -0.38 -11.97
C ILE A 126 3.45 0.28 -13.32
N ILE A 127 2.41 0.82 -13.98
CA ILE A 127 2.50 1.49 -15.28
C ILE A 127 2.29 2.99 -15.10
N GLY A 128 1.25 3.38 -14.35
CA GLY A 128 0.96 4.74 -13.93
C GLY A 128 1.47 5.03 -12.53
N ILE A 129 1.18 6.23 -12.03
CA ILE A 129 1.45 6.64 -10.65
C ILE A 129 0.13 7.04 -10.04
N ASP A 130 -0.19 6.42 -8.89
CA ASP A 130 -1.38 6.69 -8.11
C ASP A 130 -0.96 7.32 -6.78
N PHE A 131 -1.66 8.38 -6.37
CA PHE A 131 -1.52 9.02 -5.07
C PHE A 131 -2.78 8.80 -4.25
N LYS A 132 -2.68 8.03 -3.19
CA LYS A 132 -3.78 7.80 -2.25
C LYS A 132 -3.55 8.62 -0.99
N ASN A 133 -4.59 9.35 -0.58
CA ASN A 133 -4.57 10.20 0.60
C ASN A 133 -5.44 9.59 1.70
N ILE A 134 -4.96 9.60 2.94
CA ILE A 134 -5.67 9.15 4.13
C ILE A 134 -5.55 10.23 5.18
N TYR A 135 -6.64 10.95 5.45
CA TYR A 135 -6.65 11.98 6.47
C TYR A 135 -6.65 11.36 7.87
N TYR A 136 -5.88 11.94 8.79
CA TYR A 136 -5.78 11.41 10.15
C TYR A 136 -7.13 11.36 10.88
N SER A 137 -8.02 12.33 10.61
CA SER A 137 -9.39 12.35 11.14
C SER A 137 -10.25 11.16 10.73
N GLU A 138 -9.93 10.54 9.59
CA GLU A 138 -10.68 9.41 9.01
C GLU A 138 -10.14 8.05 9.45
N ILE A 139 -9.01 8.00 10.16
CA ILE A 139 -8.36 6.75 10.58
C ILE A 139 -9.08 6.17 11.80
N ASP A 140 -9.63 4.98 11.68
CA ASP A 140 -10.27 4.25 12.79
C ASP A 140 -9.24 3.55 13.68
N SER A 141 -8.29 2.84 13.05
CA SER A 141 -7.26 2.11 13.77
C SER A 141 -5.96 2.01 12.99
N VAL A 142 -4.87 1.94 13.74
CA VAL A 142 -3.50 1.70 13.24
C VAL A 142 -2.94 0.50 13.98
N ASN A 143 -2.63 -0.56 13.24
CA ASN A 143 -2.12 -1.82 13.79
C ASN A 143 -0.80 -2.19 13.11
N LEU A 144 0.08 -2.84 13.86
CA LEU A 144 1.34 -3.37 13.35
C LEU A 144 1.25 -4.88 13.21
N ARG A 145 1.76 -5.39 12.09
CA ARG A 145 2.02 -6.81 11.88
C ARG A 145 3.47 -7.04 11.51
N VAL A 146 4.06 -8.07 12.10
CA VAL A 146 5.44 -8.49 11.81
C VAL A 146 5.40 -9.97 11.45
N GLY A 147 5.55 -10.29 10.17
CA GLY A 147 5.57 -11.65 9.63
C GLY A 147 6.93 -12.35 9.86
N LEU A 148 7.08 -13.54 9.29
CA LEU A 148 8.34 -14.31 9.42
C LEU A 148 9.49 -13.63 8.68
N VAL A 149 9.26 -13.21 7.44
CA VAL A 149 10.25 -12.49 6.62
C VAL A 149 10.58 -11.14 7.28
N ASP A 150 9.56 -10.45 7.77
CA ASP A 150 9.71 -9.13 8.39
C ASP A 150 10.59 -9.18 9.64
N ARG A 151 10.48 -10.25 10.44
CA ARG A 151 11.35 -10.48 11.62
C ARG A 151 12.80 -10.65 11.22
N ILE A 152 13.08 -11.37 10.14
CA ILE A 152 14.44 -11.61 9.64
C ILE A 152 15.01 -10.31 9.07
N GLU A 153 14.21 -9.57 8.32
CA GLU A 153 14.60 -8.33 7.65
C GLU A 153 14.49 -7.09 8.56
N LYS A 154 13.96 -7.23 9.79
CA LYS A 154 13.77 -6.15 10.79
C LYS A 154 12.87 -5.04 10.28
N VAL A 155 11.77 -5.41 9.64
CA VAL A 155 10.72 -4.53 9.11
C VAL A 155 9.35 -4.92 9.68
N GLY A 156 8.30 -4.24 9.27
CA GLY A 156 6.91 -4.60 9.58
C GLY A 156 5.93 -3.84 8.72
N ASP A 157 4.72 -4.38 8.68
CA ASP A 157 3.59 -3.82 7.94
C ASP A 157 2.69 -3.03 8.88
N ILE A 158 2.39 -1.78 8.52
CA ILE A 158 1.45 -0.94 9.27
C ILE A 158 0.08 -0.98 8.57
N TYR A 159 -0.90 -1.54 9.24
CA TYR A 159 -2.28 -1.65 8.77
C TYR A 159 -3.08 -0.46 9.25
N ILE A 160 -3.59 0.34 8.33
CA ILE A 160 -4.41 1.51 8.59
C ILE A 160 -5.82 1.22 8.11
N LYS A 161 -6.78 1.23 9.03
CA LYS A 161 -8.20 1.19 8.71
C LYS A 161 -8.75 2.60 8.78
N SER A 162 -9.39 3.04 7.70
CA SER A 162 -10.02 4.35 7.61
C SER A 162 -11.43 4.22 7.03
N ILE A 163 -12.20 5.31 7.04
CA ILE A 163 -13.53 5.38 6.41
C ILE A 163 -13.45 4.98 4.93
N GLY A 164 -12.36 5.35 4.24
CA GLY A 164 -12.10 5.00 2.84
C GLY A 164 -11.60 3.57 2.60
N GLY A 165 -11.57 2.72 3.64
CA GLY A 165 -11.14 1.32 3.57
C GLY A 165 -9.82 1.02 4.26
N ALA A 166 -9.36 -0.22 4.11
CA ALA A 166 -8.09 -0.68 4.68
C ALA A 166 -6.91 -0.38 3.74
N ASN A 167 -5.79 0.04 4.33
CA ASN A 167 -4.53 0.30 3.64
C ASN A 167 -3.39 -0.36 4.40
N VAL A 168 -2.34 -0.72 3.70
CA VAL A 168 -1.14 -1.33 4.30
C VAL A 168 0.09 -0.59 3.82
N LEU A 169 0.93 -0.19 4.76
CA LEU A 169 2.27 0.32 4.50
C LEU A 169 3.22 -0.85 4.73
N TYR A 170 3.77 -1.38 3.65
CA TYR A 170 4.55 -2.61 3.64
C TYR A 170 6.01 -2.41 4.04
N ASP A 171 6.57 -3.39 4.73
CA ASP A 171 8.00 -3.61 4.92
C ASP A 171 8.80 -2.39 5.42
N LEU A 172 8.22 -1.61 6.33
CA LEU A 172 8.84 -0.41 6.87
C LEU A 172 9.88 -0.73 7.96
N GLU A 173 11.00 -0.04 7.92
CA GLU A 173 12.01 -0.08 8.98
C GLU A 173 11.54 0.67 10.23
N ASN A 174 12.01 0.24 11.39
CA ASN A 174 11.59 0.78 12.70
C ASN A 174 10.06 0.80 12.91
N PRO A 175 9.36 -0.30 12.59
CA PRO A 175 7.91 -0.31 12.49
C PRO A 175 7.20 0.01 13.81
N TYR A 176 7.79 -0.35 14.96
CA TYR A 176 7.23 -0.04 16.29
C TYR A 176 7.17 1.46 16.53
N THR A 177 8.28 2.16 16.32
CA THR A 177 8.38 3.60 16.52
C THR A 177 7.47 4.38 15.55
N LEU A 178 7.44 3.94 14.28
CA LEU A 178 6.55 4.56 13.29
C LEU A 178 5.08 4.37 13.65
N THR A 179 4.70 3.16 14.09
CA THR A 179 3.32 2.88 14.50
C THR A 179 2.93 3.71 15.72
N GLU A 180 3.79 3.79 16.73
CA GLU A 180 3.57 4.61 17.93
C GLU A 180 3.35 6.10 17.57
N LYS A 181 4.25 6.66 16.76
CA LYS A 181 4.13 8.05 16.32
C LYS A 181 2.88 8.30 15.50
N LEU A 182 2.53 7.34 14.62
CA LEU A 182 1.33 7.44 13.81
C LEU A 182 0.06 7.35 14.67
N GLN A 183 0.01 6.44 15.64
CA GLN A 183 -1.09 6.37 16.59
C GLN A 183 -1.22 7.66 17.38
N LYS A 184 -0.10 8.21 17.85
CA LYS A 184 -0.08 9.48 18.60
C LYS A 184 -0.66 10.62 17.77
N ILE A 185 -0.18 10.87 16.55
CA ILE A 185 -0.68 11.97 15.72
C ILE A 185 -2.19 11.81 15.39
N VAL A 186 -2.66 10.57 15.17
CA VAL A 186 -4.09 10.29 14.95
C VAL A 186 -4.92 10.68 16.17
N VAL A 187 -4.47 10.30 17.37
CA VAL A 187 -5.15 10.64 18.63
C VAL A 187 -5.13 12.14 18.86
N ASP A 188 -3.99 12.77 18.68
CA ASP A 188 -3.81 14.21 18.90
C ASP A 188 -4.72 15.04 17.98
N ILE A 189 -4.77 14.71 16.68
CA ILE A 189 -5.63 15.41 15.72
C ILE A 189 -7.12 15.16 16.01
N LYS A 190 -7.51 13.93 16.36
CA LYS A 190 -8.90 13.64 16.74
C LYS A 190 -9.30 14.37 18.02
N THR A 191 -8.40 14.46 18.99
CA THR A 191 -8.62 15.22 20.22
C THR A 191 -8.79 16.72 19.92
N ASP A 192 -7.98 17.28 19.03
CA ASP A 192 -8.11 18.68 18.60
C ASP A 192 -9.46 18.98 17.93
N ILE A 193 -9.97 18.02 17.15
CA ILE A 193 -11.27 18.17 16.50
C ILE A 193 -12.43 18.05 17.49
N GLN A 194 -12.35 17.09 18.42
CA GLN A 194 -13.42 16.81 19.39
C GLN A 194 -13.44 17.81 20.55
N PHE A 195 -12.28 18.25 20.98
CA PHE A 195 -12.10 19.12 22.15
C PHE A 195 -11.22 20.33 21.80
N PRO A 196 -11.74 21.28 21.05
CA PRO A 196 -10.98 22.48 20.72
C PRO A 196 -10.76 23.33 21.98
N ASN A 197 -9.55 23.88 22.12
CA ASN A 197 -9.16 24.82 23.18
C ASN A 197 -9.35 24.27 24.63
N ASN A 198 -10.10 24.97 25.44
CA ASN A 198 -10.27 24.72 26.91
C ASN A 198 -11.01 23.40 27.23
N LEU A 199 -11.58 22.70 26.24
CA LEU A 199 -12.28 21.43 26.46
C LEU A 199 -11.34 20.21 26.30
N ARG A 200 -10.05 20.46 26.03
CA ARG A 200 -9.07 19.41 25.83
C ARG A 200 -8.73 18.70 27.14
N PRO A 201 -8.64 17.37 27.17
CA PRO A 201 -8.15 16.61 28.30
C PRO A 201 -6.73 17.05 28.71
N ALA A 202 -6.45 17.16 30.00
CA ALA A 202 -5.16 17.60 30.51
C ALA A 202 -3.98 16.65 30.15
N GLU A 203 -4.29 15.38 29.91
CA GLU A 203 -3.30 14.35 29.55
C GLU A 203 -2.89 14.38 28.07
N ASN A 204 -3.53 15.23 27.25
CA ASN A 204 -3.24 15.33 25.82
C ASN A 204 -3.11 16.80 25.40
N ASP A 205 -1.87 17.22 25.16
CA ASP A 205 -1.55 18.57 24.70
C ASP A 205 -2.06 18.87 23.29
N GLY A 206 -2.51 17.84 22.54
CA GLY A 206 -2.99 17.93 21.18
C GLY A 206 -1.89 18.11 20.15
N TYR A 207 -2.30 18.36 18.92
CA TYR A 207 -1.42 18.65 17.81
C TYR A 207 -1.63 20.08 17.33
N SER A 208 -0.58 20.89 17.31
CA SER A 208 -0.64 22.27 16.80
C SER A 208 -0.93 22.28 15.31
N THR A 209 -2.20 22.31 14.96
CA THR A 209 -2.64 22.46 13.59
C THR A 209 -3.12 23.88 13.34
N LYS A 210 -3.18 24.28 12.07
CA LYS A 210 -3.76 25.55 11.63
C LYS A 210 -5.20 25.79 12.16
N TYR A 211 -5.86 24.74 12.63
CA TYR A 211 -7.22 24.77 13.15
C TYR A 211 -7.30 24.98 14.67
N THR A 212 -6.19 24.81 15.39
CA THR A 212 -6.13 24.97 16.84
C THR A 212 -5.82 26.40 17.29
N TYR A 213 -5.34 27.24 16.40
CA TYR A 213 -5.10 28.66 16.66
C TYR A 213 -6.18 29.54 16.05
N ARG A 214 -7.27 29.72 16.78
CA ARG A 214 -8.13 30.90 16.67
C ARG A 214 -8.31 31.46 18.07
N ASP A 215 -7.52 32.47 18.39
CA ASP A 215 -7.87 33.47 19.38
C ASP A 215 -9.05 34.30 18.89
#